data_67951c3165bb8de455aff12ef473c298
#
_entry.id   67951c3165bb8de455aff12ef473c298
#
_cell.length_a   1.000
_cell.length_b   1.000
_cell.length_c   1.000
_cell.angle_alpha   90.00
_cell.angle_beta   90.00
_cell.angle_gamma   90.00
#
_symmetry.space_group_name_H-M   'P 1'
#
loop_
_entity.id
_entity.type
_entity.pdbx_description
1 polymer ?
#
loop_
_entity_poly.entity_id
_entity_poly.type
_entity_poly.pdbx_seq_one_letter_code
_entity_poly.pdbx_strand_id
1 'polypeptide(L)'
;LDVLIENTRTPFTDIAKRLNISAGTVHVRVKKMEESGIIKGSSLTVDYEQLGYTFIAYIGVFLEKTSQTQFVISRIKEIPFVTVAHITTGKFNIFCKIRAQDTTHAKKIIFLLDDIEGVSRTETMISLEESINDKKRLLHKVFQDL
;
A
#
# COMPACT_ATOMS: atom_id res chain seq x y z
N LEU A 1 20.20 -4.54 5.13
CA LEU A 1 18.80 -4.30 4.78
C LEU A 1 18.30 -5.38 3.79
N ASP A 2 19.06 -5.72 2.77
CA ASP A 2 18.72 -6.72 1.75
C ASP A 2 18.23 -8.06 2.34
N VAL A 3 18.94 -8.60 3.34
CA VAL A 3 18.52 -9.83 4.04
C VAL A 3 17.16 -9.69 4.74
N LEU A 4 16.91 -8.55 5.38
CA LEU A 4 15.66 -8.29 6.10
C LEU A 4 14.47 -8.04 5.15
N ILE A 5 14.72 -7.56 3.95
CA ILE A 5 13.69 -7.41 2.91
C ILE A 5 13.16 -8.79 2.50
N GLU A 6 14.05 -9.78 2.39
CA GLU A 6 13.64 -11.15 2.06
C GLU A 6 12.91 -11.82 3.21
N ASN A 7 13.46 -11.72 4.41
CA ASN A 7 12.84 -12.31 5.60
C ASN A 7 13.11 -11.45 6.84
N THR A 8 12.10 -10.72 7.30
CA THR A 8 12.18 -9.87 8.49
C THR A 8 12.44 -10.64 9.79
N ARG A 9 12.26 -11.98 9.79
CA ARG A 9 12.51 -12.86 10.94
C ARG A 9 13.92 -13.42 10.97
N THR A 10 14.79 -13.08 10.00
CA THR A 10 16.19 -13.55 10.01
C THR A 10 16.90 -13.09 11.28
N PRO A 11 17.42 -14.00 12.10
CA PRO A 11 18.16 -13.64 13.33
C PRO A 11 19.37 -12.75 13.01
N PHE A 12 19.63 -11.77 13.86
CA PHE A 12 20.78 -10.86 13.68
C PHE A 12 22.12 -11.62 13.72
N THR A 13 22.18 -12.74 14.42
CA THR A 13 23.35 -13.65 14.42
C THR A 13 23.62 -14.24 13.03
N ASP A 14 22.57 -14.57 12.28
CA ASP A 14 22.72 -15.12 10.93
C ASP A 14 23.09 -14.05 9.93
N ILE A 15 22.54 -12.85 10.08
CA ILE A 15 22.94 -11.67 9.28
C ILE A 15 24.42 -11.34 9.54
N ALA A 16 24.84 -11.37 10.81
CA ALA A 16 26.21 -11.11 11.22
C ALA A 16 27.19 -12.10 10.58
N LYS A 17 26.87 -13.40 10.57
CA LYS A 17 27.67 -14.44 9.90
C LYS A 17 27.79 -14.17 8.40
N ARG A 18 26.68 -13.85 7.72
CA ARG A 18 26.67 -13.57 6.27
C ARG A 18 27.53 -12.38 5.90
N LEU A 19 27.58 -11.35 6.75
CA LEU A 19 28.29 -10.10 6.52
C LEU A 19 29.69 -10.07 7.16
N ASN A 20 30.09 -11.13 7.85
CA ASN A 20 31.35 -11.21 8.60
C ASN A 20 31.56 -10.04 9.58
N ILE A 21 30.52 -9.74 10.37
CA ILE A 21 30.49 -8.70 11.42
C ILE A 21 29.88 -9.26 12.69
N SER A 22 29.94 -8.50 13.78
CA SER A 22 29.27 -8.92 15.04
C SER A 22 27.76 -8.71 15.00
N ALA A 23 27.01 -9.51 15.76
CA ALA A 23 25.56 -9.33 15.94
C ALA A 23 25.23 -7.95 16.55
N GLY A 24 26.07 -7.45 17.46
CA GLY A 24 25.94 -6.10 18.02
C GLY A 24 26.06 -5.01 16.93
N THR A 25 26.96 -5.19 15.97
CA THR A 25 27.10 -4.26 14.82
C THR A 25 25.84 -4.29 13.97
N VAL A 26 25.24 -5.47 13.71
CA VAL A 26 23.96 -5.59 13.00
C VAL A 26 22.88 -4.82 13.74
N HIS A 27 22.75 -5.04 15.05
CA HIS A 27 21.75 -4.36 15.88
C HIS A 27 21.87 -2.83 15.79
N VAL A 28 23.07 -2.29 15.94
CA VAL A 28 23.32 -0.84 15.86
C VAL A 28 22.94 -0.29 14.48
N ARG A 29 23.29 -1.01 13.40
CA ARG A 29 22.94 -0.58 12.02
C ARG A 29 21.45 -0.61 11.76
N VAL A 30 20.73 -1.66 12.21
CA VAL A 30 19.28 -1.75 12.09
C VAL A 30 18.62 -0.60 12.86
N LYS A 31 19.01 -0.37 14.10
CA LYS A 31 18.50 0.72 14.92
C LYS A 31 18.68 2.09 14.27
N LYS A 32 19.85 2.36 13.69
CA LYS A 32 20.08 3.60 12.94
C LYS A 32 19.14 3.76 11.74
N MET A 33 18.85 2.68 11.02
CA MET A 33 17.90 2.71 9.90
C MET A 33 16.45 2.93 10.38
N GLU A 34 16.09 2.42 11.55
CA GLU A 34 14.78 2.70 12.18
C GLU A 34 14.70 4.16 12.62
N GLU A 35 15.71 4.67 13.33
CA GLU A 35 15.78 6.06 13.78
C GLU A 35 15.78 7.07 12.62
N SER A 36 16.41 6.73 11.50
CA SER A 36 16.40 7.57 10.28
C SER A 36 15.12 7.44 9.46
N GLY A 37 14.18 6.55 9.84
CA GLY A 37 12.93 6.32 9.12
C GLY A 37 13.06 5.52 7.83
N ILE A 38 14.24 4.96 7.52
CA ILE A 38 14.44 4.04 6.37
C ILE A 38 13.67 2.75 6.62
N ILE A 39 13.75 2.21 7.82
CA ILE A 39 12.92 1.09 8.28
C ILE A 39 11.78 1.69 9.10
N LYS A 40 10.54 1.55 8.61
CA LYS A 40 9.33 2.01 9.31
C LYS A 40 8.66 0.93 10.15
N GLY A 41 9.11 -0.30 10.02
CA GLY A 41 8.54 -1.46 10.70
C GLY A 41 8.54 -2.69 9.82
N SER A 42 7.96 -3.75 10.34
CA SER A 42 7.69 -5.00 9.63
C SER A 42 6.19 -5.30 9.66
N SER A 43 5.66 -5.82 8.57
CA SER A 43 4.26 -6.22 8.47
C SER A 43 4.14 -7.62 7.88
N LEU A 44 3.07 -8.30 8.28
CA LEU A 44 2.73 -9.60 7.71
C LEU A 44 2.23 -9.41 6.27
N THR A 45 2.73 -10.19 5.34
CA THR A 45 2.15 -10.31 4.01
C THR A 45 1.05 -11.34 4.05
N VAL A 46 -0.15 -10.95 3.67
CA VAL A 46 -1.35 -11.80 3.70
C VAL A 46 -1.88 -11.95 2.28
N ASP A 47 -2.26 -13.17 1.93
CA ASP A 47 -2.98 -13.46 0.71
C ASP A 47 -4.48 -13.17 0.92
N TYR A 48 -4.92 -12.03 0.40
CA TYR A 48 -6.31 -11.60 0.54
C TYR A 48 -7.29 -12.44 -0.28
N GLU A 49 -6.83 -13.11 -1.35
CA GLU A 49 -7.67 -14.00 -2.13
C GLU A 49 -8.06 -15.23 -1.31
N GLN A 50 -7.12 -15.77 -0.53
CA GLN A 50 -7.40 -16.86 0.41
C GLN A 50 -8.37 -16.45 1.54
N LEU A 51 -8.47 -15.15 1.81
CA LEU A 51 -9.46 -14.59 2.74
C LEU A 51 -10.81 -14.26 2.07
N GLY A 52 -10.97 -14.58 0.78
CA GLY A 52 -12.19 -14.34 0.03
C GLY A 52 -12.33 -12.94 -0.56
N TYR A 53 -11.27 -12.11 -0.53
CA TYR A 53 -11.25 -10.77 -1.12
C TYR A 53 -10.59 -10.80 -2.50
N THR A 54 -11.29 -11.37 -3.46
CA THR A 54 -10.79 -11.62 -4.82
C THR A 54 -10.98 -10.46 -5.79
N PHE A 55 -11.92 -9.55 -5.49
CA PHE A 55 -12.28 -8.45 -6.39
C PHE A 55 -11.41 -7.23 -6.13
N ILE A 56 -10.73 -6.76 -7.17
CA ILE A 56 -9.92 -5.53 -7.13
C ILE A 56 -10.47 -4.55 -8.16
N ALA A 57 -10.65 -3.30 -7.77
CA ALA A 57 -10.95 -2.22 -8.69
C ALA A 57 -10.19 -0.96 -8.34
N TYR A 58 -10.01 -0.12 -9.36
CA TYR A 58 -9.50 1.23 -9.24
C TYR A 58 -10.64 2.22 -9.49
N ILE A 59 -10.74 3.22 -8.64
CA ILE A 59 -11.83 4.19 -8.69
C ILE A 59 -11.25 5.59 -8.80
N GLY A 60 -11.54 6.25 -9.92
CA GLY A 60 -11.27 7.66 -10.10
C GLY A 60 -12.42 8.48 -9.51
N VAL A 61 -12.11 9.37 -8.58
CA VAL A 61 -13.07 10.23 -7.90
C VAL A 61 -12.98 11.65 -8.43
N PHE A 62 -14.10 12.18 -8.87
CA PHE A 62 -14.24 13.57 -9.32
C PHE A 62 -14.89 14.39 -8.20
N LEU A 63 -14.32 15.54 -7.90
CA LEU A 63 -14.84 16.44 -6.88
C LEU A 63 -15.64 17.59 -7.53
N GLU A 64 -16.63 18.09 -6.81
CA GLU A 64 -17.34 19.32 -7.20
C GLU A 64 -16.41 20.53 -7.15
N LYS A 65 -15.55 20.59 -6.11
CA LYS A 65 -14.55 21.63 -5.92
C LYS A 65 -13.24 21.05 -5.40
N THR A 66 -12.12 21.45 -5.95
CA THR A 66 -10.78 21.03 -5.52
C THR A 66 -10.52 21.35 -4.03
N SER A 67 -11.13 22.41 -3.50
CA SER A 67 -11.01 22.77 -2.07
C SER A 67 -11.55 21.69 -1.11
N GLN A 68 -12.40 20.78 -1.58
CA GLN A 68 -12.97 19.68 -0.79
C GLN A 68 -12.07 18.45 -0.69
N THR A 69 -10.92 18.44 -1.38
CA THR A 69 -10.04 17.25 -1.47
C THR A 69 -9.71 16.68 -0.10
N GLN A 70 -9.29 17.50 0.86
CA GLN A 70 -8.88 17.01 2.19
C GLN A 70 -10.06 16.45 3.00
N PHE A 71 -11.23 17.08 2.87
CA PHE A 71 -12.45 16.57 3.50
C PHE A 71 -12.82 15.20 2.93
N VAL A 72 -12.86 15.07 1.60
CA VAL A 72 -13.21 13.80 0.94
C VAL A 72 -12.18 12.71 1.29
N ILE A 73 -10.88 13.02 1.31
CA ILE A 73 -9.84 12.07 1.76
C ILE A 73 -10.09 11.61 3.20
N SER A 74 -10.50 12.52 4.10
CA SER A 74 -10.80 12.15 5.48
C SER A 74 -11.95 11.14 5.58
N ARG A 75 -12.96 11.28 4.72
CA ARG A 75 -14.10 10.35 4.65
C ARG A 75 -13.71 9.01 4.00
N ILE A 76 -12.88 9.05 2.95
CA ILE A 76 -12.36 7.84 2.32
C ILE A 76 -11.56 6.98 3.32
N LYS A 77 -10.80 7.60 4.22
CA LYS A 77 -10.04 6.89 5.27
C LYS A 77 -10.92 6.08 6.22
N GLU A 78 -12.20 6.40 6.34
CA GLU A 78 -13.15 5.65 7.17
C GLU A 78 -13.68 4.39 6.47
N ILE A 79 -13.39 4.20 5.17
CA ILE A 79 -13.81 3.04 4.38
C ILE A 79 -12.66 2.02 4.36
N PRO A 80 -12.70 0.94 5.15
CA PRO A 80 -11.57 0.02 5.32
C PRO A 80 -11.23 -0.77 4.05
N PHE A 81 -12.15 -0.84 3.10
CA PHE A 81 -11.98 -1.53 1.82
C PHE A 81 -11.23 -0.71 0.78
N VAL A 82 -11.01 0.58 1.03
CA VAL A 82 -10.09 1.42 0.25
C VAL A 82 -8.69 1.21 0.79
N THR A 83 -7.88 0.49 0.06
CA THR A 83 -6.54 0.07 0.50
C THR A 83 -5.44 1.05 0.09
N VAL A 84 -5.69 1.84 -0.96
CA VAL A 84 -4.79 2.88 -1.45
C VAL A 84 -5.64 4.06 -1.92
N ALA A 85 -5.19 5.28 -1.64
CA ALA A 85 -5.77 6.51 -2.20
C ALA A 85 -4.65 7.52 -2.48
N HIS A 86 -4.69 8.11 -3.66
CA HIS A 86 -3.78 9.16 -4.10
C HIS A 86 -4.57 10.40 -4.48
N ILE A 87 -4.08 11.58 -4.09
CA ILE A 87 -4.47 12.84 -4.72
C ILE A 87 -3.65 12.94 -5.99
N THR A 88 -4.29 13.14 -7.14
CA THR A 88 -3.65 13.07 -8.45
C THR A 88 -3.80 14.36 -9.23
N THR A 89 -2.90 14.55 -10.19
CA THR A 89 -3.07 15.50 -11.29
C THR A 89 -3.82 14.84 -12.44
N GLY A 90 -4.42 15.60 -13.32
CA GLY A 90 -5.09 15.10 -14.52
C GLY A 90 -6.60 14.92 -14.33
N LYS A 91 -7.14 13.86 -14.92
CA LYS A 91 -8.59 13.67 -15.05
C LYS A 91 -9.29 13.51 -13.70
N PHE A 92 -8.73 12.71 -12.79
CA PHE A 92 -9.31 12.45 -11.47
C PHE A 92 -8.69 13.36 -10.41
N ASN A 93 -9.48 13.78 -9.42
CA ASN A 93 -8.95 14.49 -8.26
C ASN A 93 -8.32 13.51 -7.26
N ILE A 94 -8.94 12.33 -7.10
CA ILE A 94 -8.45 11.27 -6.22
C ILE A 94 -8.53 9.95 -6.99
N PHE A 95 -7.55 9.09 -6.79
CA PHE A 95 -7.48 7.76 -7.39
C PHE A 95 -7.32 6.72 -6.29
N CYS A 96 -8.28 5.80 -6.20
CA CYS A 96 -8.35 4.80 -5.15
C CYS A 96 -8.16 3.38 -5.69
N LYS A 97 -7.58 2.50 -4.87
CA LYS A 97 -7.67 1.04 -5.05
C LYS A 97 -8.59 0.48 -3.98
N ILE A 98 -9.60 -0.27 -4.37
CA ILE A 98 -10.47 -1.01 -3.48
C ILE A 98 -10.23 -2.51 -3.59
N ARG A 99 -10.52 -3.21 -2.50
CA ARG A 99 -10.56 -4.67 -2.48
C ARG A 99 -11.90 -5.12 -1.88
N ALA A 100 -12.59 -6.01 -2.58
CA ALA A 100 -13.90 -6.50 -2.22
C ALA A 100 -13.98 -8.02 -2.37
N GLN A 101 -15.01 -8.63 -1.82
CA GLN A 101 -15.23 -10.07 -1.93
C GLN A 101 -15.75 -10.45 -3.32
N ASP A 102 -16.71 -9.67 -3.82
CA ASP A 102 -17.39 -9.88 -5.09
C ASP A 102 -17.93 -8.55 -5.66
N THR A 103 -18.63 -8.63 -6.78
CA THR A 103 -19.23 -7.45 -7.43
C THR A 103 -20.32 -6.79 -6.58
N THR A 104 -21.07 -7.57 -5.80
CA THR A 104 -22.10 -7.03 -4.90
C THR A 104 -21.49 -6.22 -3.77
N HIS A 105 -20.39 -6.71 -3.18
CA HIS A 105 -19.63 -5.98 -2.18
C HIS A 105 -18.96 -4.74 -2.79
N ALA A 106 -18.36 -4.86 -3.99
CA ALA A 106 -17.76 -3.75 -4.70
C ALA A 106 -18.77 -2.62 -4.96
N LYS A 107 -19.99 -2.96 -5.39
CA LYS A 107 -21.08 -2.00 -5.57
C LYS A 107 -21.37 -1.18 -4.31
N LYS A 108 -21.41 -1.83 -3.14
CA LYS A 108 -21.62 -1.13 -1.85
C LYS A 108 -20.50 -0.14 -1.57
N ILE A 109 -19.24 -0.53 -1.81
CA ILE A 109 -18.08 0.34 -1.60
C ILE A 109 -18.13 1.54 -2.55
N ILE A 110 -18.48 1.33 -3.83
CA ILE A 110 -18.61 2.39 -4.82
C ILE A 110 -19.68 3.39 -4.38
N PHE A 111 -20.83 2.92 -3.93
CA PHE A 111 -21.90 3.80 -3.43
C PHE A 111 -21.49 4.57 -2.19
N LEU A 112 -20.72 3.97 -1.27
CA LEU A 112 -20.16 4.71 -0.13
C LEU A 112 -19.25 5.85 -0.57
N LEU A 113 -18.48 5.67 -1.66
CA LEU A 113 -17.63 6.72 -2.22
C LEU A 113 -18.47 7.80 -2.93
N ASP A 114 -19.47 7.40 -3.70
CA ASP A 114 -20.37 8.33 -4.40
C ASP A 114 -21.19 9.21 -3.44
N ASP A 115 -21.56 8.67 -2.27
CA ASP A 115 -22.35 9.36 -1.25
C ASP A 115 -21.53 10.35 -0.40
N ILE A 116 -20.19 10.41 -0.57
CA ILE A 116 -19.38 11.39 0.15
C ILE A 116 -19.70 12.80 -0.36
N GLU A 117 -20.07 13.70 0.55
CA GLU A 117 -20.28 15.11 0.22
C GLU A 117 -19.05 15.71 -0.47
N GLY A 118 -19.26 16.36 -1.61
CA GLY A 118 -18.21 16.93 -2.45
C GLY A 118 -17.72 16.01 -3.56
N VAL A 119 -18.13 14.75 -3.60
CA VAL A 119 -17.92 13.86 -4.74
C VAL A 119 -19.01 14.15 -5.78
N SER A 120 -18.61 14.47 -7.01
CA SER A 120 -19.54 14.70 -8.11
C SER A 120 -19.90 13.41 -8.87
N ARG A 121 -18.92 12.52 -9.03
CA ARG A 121 -19.07 11.18 -9.64
C ARG A 121 -17.83 10.35 -9.44
N THR A 122 -17.94 9.06 -9.69
CA THR A 122 -16.80 8.12 -9.75
C THR A 122 -16.76 7.41 -11.09
N GLU A 123 -15.57 6.97 -11.48
CA GLU A 123 -15.34 6.03 -12.58
C GLU A 123 -14.61 4.80 -12.04
N THR A 124 -15.16 3.62 -12.29
CA THR A 124 -14.59 2.36 -11.80
C THR A 124 -13.93 1.58 -12.93
N MET A 125 -12.69 1.16 -12.70
CA MET A 125 -11.94 0.25 -13.54
C MET A 125 -11.72 -1.06 -12.80
N ILE A 126 -12.26 -2.16 -13.30
CA ILE A 126 -12.07 -3.47 -12.69
C ILE A 126 -10.69 -4.01 -13.09
N SER A 127 -9.90 -4.44 -12.12
CA SER A 127 -8.66 -5.15 -12.39
C SER A 127 -8.99 -6.58 -12.84
N LEU A 128 -8.57 -6.92 -14.04
CA LEU A 128 -8.73 -8.28 -14.55
C LEU A 128 -7.69 -9.22 -13.96
N GLU A 129 -6.48 -8.71 -13.74
CA GLU A 129 -5.34 -9.44 -13.17
C GLU A 129 -4.37 -8.48 -12.52
N GLU A 130 -3.87 -8.81 -11.32
CA GLU A 130 -2.76 -8.10 -10.68
C GLU A 130 -1.44 -8.80 -11.05
N SER A 131 -0.91 -8.52 -12.25
CA SER A 131 0.26 -9.20 -12.80
C SER A 131 1.56 -8.89 -12.08
N ILE A 132 1.67 -7.74 -11.41
CA ILE A 132 2.83 -7.34 -10.60
C ILE A 132 2.33 -6.70 -9.31
N ASN A 133 2.66 -7.34 -8.19
CA ASN A 133 2.46 -6.81 -6.85
C ASN A 133 3.65 -7.19 -5.95
N ASP A 134 4.83 -6.71 -6.31
CA ASP A 134 6.06 -6.96 -5.59
C ASP A 134 6.75 -5.64 -5.22
N LYS A 135 6.59 -5.23 -3.97
CA LYS A 135 7.20 -4.00 -3.43
C LYS A 135 8.72 -4.11 -3.26
N LYS A 136 9.28 -5.32 -3.30
CA LYS A 136 10.72 -5.56 -3.12
C LYS A 136 11.51 -5.21 -4.38
N ARG A 137 10.89 -5.25 -5.56
CA ARG A 137 11.58 -5.04 -6.85
C ARG A 137 12.41 -3.76 -6.90
N LEU A 138 11.83 -2.65 -6.46
CA LEU A 138 12.55 -1.38 -6.43
C LEU A 138 13.71 -1.40 -5.45
N LEU A 139 13.52 -2.01 -4.28
CA LEU A 139 14.57 -2.11 -3.25
C LEU A 139 15.76 -2.94 -3.76
N HIS A 140 15.51 -4.08 -4.40
CA HIS A 140 16.58 -4.87 -5.02
C HIS A 140 17.38 -4.06 -6.05
N LYS A 141 16.68 -3.27 -6.89
CA LYS A 141 17.36 -2.39 -7.85
C LYS A 141 18.21 -1.33 -7.17
N VAL A 142 17.66 -0.64 -6.17
CA VAL A 142 18.40 0.39 -5.41
C VAL A 142 19.67 -0.18 -4.77
N PHE A 143 19.64 -1.42 -4.25
CA PHE A 143 20.82 -2.03 -3.62
C PHE A 143 21.81 -2.63 -4.61
N GLN A 144 21.41 -2.95 -5.84
CA GLN A 144 22.33 -3.35 -6.89
C GLN A 144 23.16 -2.19 -7.44
N ASP A 145 22.62 -0.97 -7.37
CA ASP A 145 23.27 0.25 -7.89
C ASP A 145 24.14 0.96 -6.81
N LEU A 146 24.15 0.48 -5.56
CA LEU A 146 25.02 0.96 -4.46
C LEU A 146 26.32 0.18 -4.37
#